data_e840741e6b3a065956e1686ef8f0e81d
#
_entry.id   e840741e6b3a065956e1686ef8f0e81d
#
_cell.length_a   1.000
_cell.length_b   1.000
_cell.length_c   1.000
_cell.angle_alpha   90.00
_cell.angle_beta   90.00
_cell.angle_gamma   90.00
#
_symmetry.space_group_name_H-M   'P 1'
#
loop_
_entity.id
_entity.type
_entity.pdbx_description
1 polymer ?
#
loop_
_entity_poly.entity_id
_entity_poly.type
_entity_poly.pdbx_seq_one_letter_code
_entity_poly.pdbx_strand_id
1 'polypeptide(L)'
;TCFLAHLGYLRAPVTPRGGVLFVLWGLIAGALVAARHTAADEIIRMSGAVNAIDGYDGYKMINDEAIVAAKPDWVLSIERGKESLAAEAIYQHPAFAMTKVASDKTFVAMDGLYLLGFGPRTAAAARDVAIRLYPQLATEADRFKSAVLAANCRQ
;
A
#
# COMPACT_ATOMS: atom_id res chain seq x y z
N THR A 1 12.66 21.03 5.00
CA THR A 1 13.77 20.20 5.49
C THR A 1 13.26 18.93 6.15
N CYS A 2 12.21 18.99 7.01
CA CYS A 2 11.60 17.80 7.65
C CYS A 2 10.91 16.88 6.65
N PHE A 3 10.28 17.42 5.62
CA PHE A 3 9.68 16.63 4.54
C PHE A 3 10.72 15.80 3.78
N LEU A 4 11.86 16.41 3.44
CA LEU A 4 12.98 15.73 2.77
C LEU A 4 13.62 14.66 3.67
N ALA A 5 13.66 14.88 4.98
CA ALA A 5 14.14 13.88 5.93
C ALA A 5 13.19 12.66 5.98
N HIS A 6 11.87 12.88 5.94
CA HIS A 6 10.89 11.80 5.83
C HIS A 6 11.03 11.00 4.53
N LEU A 7 11.29 11.68 3.40
CA LEU A 7 11.56 11.03 2.13
C LEU A 7 12.91 10.29 2.11
N GLY A 8 13.92 10.79 2.83
CA GLY A 8 15.21 10.10 2.99
C GLY A 8 15.08 8.74 3.68
N TYR A 9 14.14 8.61 4.62
CA TYR A 9 13.81 7.34 5.24
C TYR A 9 13.23 6.33 4.24
N LEU A 10 12.39 6.80 3.31
CA LEU A 10 11.78 5.95 2.27
C LEU A 10 12.78 5.51 1.19
N ARG A 11 13.98 6.08 1.18
CA ARG A 11 15.10 5.68 0.32
C ARG A 11 16.03 4.63 0.93
N ALA A 12 15.80 4.20 2.16
CA ALA A 12 16.51 3.04 2.69
C ALA A 12 16.31 1.86 1.71
N PRO A 13 17.34 1.06 1.41
CA PRO A 13 17.25 -0.01 0.43
C PRO A 13 16.35 -1.13 0.97
N VAL A 14 15.06 -0.88 0.96
CA VAL A 14 14.09 -1.95 1.06
C VAL A 14 14.15 -2.66 -0.28
N THR A 15 14.77 -3.82 -0.31
CA THR A 15 14.65 -4.67 -1.50
C THR A 15 13.17 -4.82 -1.79
N PRO A 16 12.70 -4.42 -2.98
CA PRO A 16 11.29 -4.52 -3.34
C PRO A 16 10.88 -5.98 -3.24
N ARG A 17 10.27 -6.34 -2.15
CA ARG A 17 9.82 -7.70 -1.87
C ARG A 17 8.31 -7.70 -1.96
N GLY A 18 7.81 -7.98 -3.15
CA GLY A 18 6.44 -8.27 -3.37
C GLY A 18 5.65 -7.18 -4.06
N GLY A 19 4.82 -7.61 -5.00
CA GLY A 19 3.86 -6.75 -5.67
C GLY A 19 2.71 -6.42 -4.73
N VAL A 20 2.36 -5.14 -4.64
CA VAL A 20 1.17 -4.66 -3.92
C VAL A 20 0.06 -4.45 -4.93
N LEU A 21 -1.06 -5.12 -4.74
CA LEU A 21 -2.28 -4.90 -5.50
C LEU A 21 -3.17 -3.92 -4.73
N PHE A 22 -3.44 -2.76 -5.31
CA PHE A 22 -4.38 -1.82 -4.73
C PHE A 22 -5.79 -2.11 -5.25
N VAL A 23 -6.69 -2.51 -4.36
CA VAL A 23 -8.09 -2.80 -4.67
C VAL A 23 -8.97 -1.70 -4.09
N LEU A 24 -9.62 -0.95 -4.96
CA LEU A 24 -10.52 0.14 -4.57
C LEU A 24 -11.92 -0.37 -4.25
N TRP A 25 -12.45 -1.28 -5.07
CA TRP A 25 -13.80 -1.82 -4.96
C TRP A 25 -13.95 -3.13 -5.74
N GLY A 26 -14.95 -3.92 -5.30
CA GLY A 26 -15.52 -5.05 -6.02
C GLY A 26 -14.76 -6.36 -5.82
N LEU A 27 -15.50 -7.44 -5.66
CA LEU A 27 -14.99 -8.82 -5.68
C LEU A 27 -15.97 -9.78 -6.36
N ILE A 28 -17.22 -9.33 -6.63
CA ILE A 28 -18.28 -10.23 -7.14
C ILE A 28 -18.16 -10.41 -8.66
N ALA A 29 -17.84 -9.33 -9.37
CA ALA A 29 -17.74 -9.34 -10.85
C ALA A 29 -16.37 -8.85 -11.36
N GLY A 30 -15.36 -8.92 -10.51
CA GLY A 30 -14.03 -8.39 -10.75
C GLY A 30 -13.64 -7.32 -9.72
N ALA A 31 -12.36 -6.99 -9.67
CA ALA A 31 -11.82 -6.00 -8.75
C ALA A 31 -11.48 -4.71 -9.51
N LEU A 32 -11.92 -3.56 -8.99
CA LEU A 32 -11.43 -2.26 -9.45
C LEU A 32 -10.08 -2.00 -8.83
N VAL A 33 -9.04 -2.03 -9.61
CA VAL A 33 -7.65 -1.90 -9.17
C VAL A 33 -7.00 -0.64 -9.72
N ALA A 34 -5.98 -0.16 -9.02
CA ALA A 34 -5.15 0.95 -9.44
C ALA A 34 -3.88 0.44 -10.12
N ALA A 35 -3.64 0.89 -11.33
CA ALA A 35 -2.41 0.68 -12.07
C ALA A 35 -1.55 1.95 -12.09
N ARG A 36 -0.68 2.11 -13.09
CA ARG A 36 0.25 3.23 -13.18
C ARG A 36 -0.45 4.60 -13.21
N HIS A 37 0.27 5.62 -12.80
CA HIS A 37 -0.17 7.03 -12.82
C HIS A 37 -1.45 7.28 -12.01
N THR A 38 -1.63 6.56 -10.92
CA THR A 38 -2.70 6.80 -9.95
C THR A 38 -2.13 7.26 -8.61
N ALA A 39 -2.97 7.89 -7.80
CA ALA A 39 -2.62 8.25 -6.43
C ALA A 39 -2.16 7.02 -5.61
N ALA A 40 -2.81 5.89 -5.80
CA ALA A 40 -2.44 4.63 -5.14
C ALA A 40 -1.07 4.11 -5.60
N ASP A 41 -0.78 4.19 -6.90
CA ASP A 41 0.52 3.83 -7.46
C ASP A 41 1.66 4.65 -6.83
N GLU A 42 1.47 5.96 -6.73
CA GLU A 42 2.47 6.83 -6.11
C GLU A 42 2.69 6.52 -4.63
N ILE A 43 1.64 6.24 -3.85
CA ILE A 43 1.78 5.83 -2.45
C ILE A 43 2.51 4.49 -2.32
N ILE A 44 2.20 3.51 -3.17
CA ILE A 44 2.91 2.23 -3.21
C ILE A 44 4.40 2.46 -3.49
N ARG A 45 4.73 3.26 -4.49
CA ARG A 45 6.12 3.58 -4.85
C ARG A 45 6.84 4.36 -3.74
N MET A 46 6.17 5.35 -3.13
CA MET A 46 6.72 6.09 -2.00
C MET A 46 6.98 5.21 -0.77
N SER A 47 6.22 4.14 -0.58
CA SER A 47 6.44 3.17 0.48
C SER A 47 7.58 2.18 0.21
N GLY A 48 8.21 2.26 -0.97
CA GLY A 48 9.29 1.36 -1.38
C GLY A 48 8.82 0.03 -1.96
N ALA A 49 7.52 -0.14 -2.17
CA ALA A 49 6.93 -1.33 -2.80
C ALA A 49 6.76 -1.14 -4.32
N VAL A 50 6.33 -2.21 -4.98
CA VAL A 50 6.05 -2.23 -6.42
C VAL A 50 4.57 -2.50 -6.62
N ASN A 51 3.93 -1.77 -7.55
CA ASN A 51 2.56 -2.07 -7.94
C ASN A 51 2.51 -3.41 -8.69
N ALA A 52 1.64 -4.30 -8.26
CA ALA A 52 1.48 -5.62 -8.89
C ALA A 52 0.88 -5.53 -10.31
N ILE A 53 0.26 -4.40 -10.64
CA ILE A 53 -0.35 -4.14 -11.94
C ILE A 53 0.33 -2.92 -12.58
N ASP A 54 1.08 -3.15 -13.63
CA ASP A 54 1.83 -2.12 -14.37
C ASP A 54 1.53 -2.10 -15.88
N GLY A 55 0.65 -2.96 -16.35
CA GLY A 55 0.35 -3.12 -17.79
C GLY A 55 -0.53 -2.03 -18.39
N TYR A 56 -1.09 -1.11 -17.62
CA TYR A 56 -1.95 -0.01 -18.08
C TYR A 56 -1.91 1.19 -17.14
N ASP A 57 -2.59 2.27 -17.53
CA ASP A 57 -2.68 3.50 -16.75
C ASP A 57 -4.07 3.66 -16.14
N GLY A 58 -4.13 4.27 -14.96
CA GLY A 58 -5.38 4.59 -14.29
C GLY A 58 -6.02 3.44 -13.52
N TYR A 59 -7.32 3.53 -13.30
CA TYR A 59 -8.12 2.51 -12.62
C TYR A 59 -8.84 1.64 -13.62
N LYS A 60 -8.84 0.33 -13.39
CA LYS A 60 -9.49 -0.62 -14.29
C LYS A 60 -10.11 -1.79 -13.51
N MET A 61 -11.24 -2.26 -14.01
CA MET A 61 -11.80 -3.55 -13.57
C MET A 61 -10.97 -4.68 -14.16
N ILE A 62 -10.50 -5.58 -13.31
CA ILE A 62 -9.81 -6.80 -13.73
C ILE A 62 -10.58 -8.03 -13.27
N ASN A 63 -10.44 -9.12 -14.01
CA ASN A 63 -11.01 -10.40 -13.67
C ASN A 63 -10.09 -11.22 -12.76
N ASP A 64 -10.59 -12.35 -12.28
CA ASP A 64 -9.87 -13.26 -11.41
C ASP A 64 -8.57 -13.79 -12.03
N GLU A 65 -8.57 -14.06 -13.32
CA GLU A 65 -7.39 -14.53 -14.05
C GLU A 65 -6.26 -13.49 -14.00
N ALA A 66 -6.59 -12.22 -14.14
CA ALA A 66 -5.62 -11.13 -14.06
C ALA A 66 -5.06 -10.96 -12.64
N ILE A 67 -5.88 -11.18 -11.59
CA ILE A 67 -5.43 -11.19 -10.20
C ILE A 67 -4.43 -12.32 -9.97
N VAL A 68 -4.75 -13.53 -10.41
CA VAL A 68 -3.87 -14.70 -10.29
C VAL A 68 -2.57 -14.49 -11.05
N ALA A 69 -2.65 -13.93 -12.27
CA ALA A 69 -1.47 -13.65 -13.10
C ALA A 69 -0.56 -12.57 -12.47
N ALA A 70 -1.13 -11.59 -11.81
CA ALA A 70 -0.38 -10.52 -11.12
C ALA A 70 0.42 -11.04 -9.90
N LYS A 71 0.02 -12.18 -9.34
CA LYS A 71 0.67 -12.81 -8.17
C LYS A 71 0.98 -11.82 -7.06
N PRO A 72 0.00 -11.08 -6.54
CA PRO A 72 0.25 -10.09 -5.51
C PRO A 72 0.76 -10.77 -4.23
N ASP A 73 1.70 -10.12 -3.56
CA ASP A 73 2.14 -10.52 -2.21
C ASP A 73 1.35 -9.79 -1.13
N TRP A 74 0.82 -8.60 -1.45
CA TRP A 74 0.01 -7.77 -0.58
C TRP A 74 -1.21 -7.22 -1.30
N VAL A 75 -2.29 -7.06 -0.56
CA VAL A 75 -3.45 -6.27 -1.00
C VAL A 75 -3.57 -5.05 -0.10
N LEU A 76 -3.59 -3.88 -0.72
CA LEU A 76 -3.85 -2.59 -0.07
C LEU A 76 -5.23 -2.10 -0.52
N SER A 77 -6.03 -1.62 0.42
CA SER A 77 -7.36 -1.06 0.13
C SER A 77 -7.62 0.17 0.99
N ILE A 78 -8.74 0.84 0.69
CA ILE A 78 -9.20 1.96 1.51
C ILE A 78 -10.34 1.55 2.43
N GLU A 79 -10.38 2.13 3.62
CA GLU A 79 -11.52 2.06 4.52
C GLU A 79 -12.58 3.06 4.08
N ARG A 80 -13.81 2.57 3.92
CA ARG A 80 -15.01 3.33 3.52
C ARG A 80 -16.17 3.09 4.50
N GLY A 81 -15.89 2.97 5.77
CA GLY A 81 -16.90 2.63 6.77
C GLY A 81 -17.52 1.25 6.50
N LYS A 82 -18.84 1.16 6.38
CA LYS A 82 -19.54 -0.11 6.17
C LYS A 82 -19.28 -0.77 4.79
N GLU A 83 -18.79 -0.02 3.82
CA GLU A 83 -18.49 -0.51 2.48
C GLU A 83 -17.02 -0.92 2.30
N SER A 84 -16.25 -0.95 3.38
CA SER A 84 -14.87 -1.39 3.36
C SER A 84 -14.78 -2.87 2.99
N LEU A 85 -13.77 -3.21 2.20
CA LEU A 85 -13.45 -4.61 1.93
C LEU A 85 -13.02 -5.29 3.24
N ALA A 86 -13.68 -6.37 3.58
CA ALA A 86 -13.29 -7.19 4.72
C ALA A 86 -12.09 -8.08 4.35
N ALA A 87 -11.16 -8.25 5.26
CA ALA A 87 -10.01 -9.11 5.06
C ALA A 87 -10.42 -10.56 4.72
N GLU A 88 -11.44 -11.07 5.39
CA GLU A 88 -11.99 -12.41 5.16
C GLU A 88 -12.54 -12.57 3.74
N ALA A 89 -13.19 -11.54 3.18
CA ALA A 89 -13.69 -11.58 1.81
C ALA A 89 -12.54 -11.71 0.80
N ILE A 90 -11.41 -11.05 1.04
CA ILE A 90 -10.20 -11.20 0.23
C ILE A 90 -9.63 -12.61 0.37
N TYR A 91 -9.45 -13.11 1.59
CA TYR A 91 -8.81 -14.41 1.81
C TYR A 91 -9.62 -15.59 1.29
N GLN A 92 -10.96 -15.49 1.32
CA GLN A 92 -11.87 -16.53 0.83
C GLN A 92 -12.14 -16.42 -0.68
N HIS A 93 -11.75 -15.32 -1.32
CA HIS A 93 -11.99 -15.16 -2.75
C HIS A 93 -11.10 -16.11 -3.57
N PRO A 94 -11.64 -16.88 -4.53
CA PRO A 94 -10.91 -17.91 -5.25
C PRO A 94 -9.62 -17.40 -5.91
N ALA A 95 -9.64 -16.20 -6.49
CA ALA A 95 -8.47 -15.61 -7.14
C ALA A 95 -7.33 -15.31 -6.14
N PHE A 96 -7.66 -14.83 -4.93
CA PHE A 96 -6.67 -14.55 -3.90
C PHE A 96 -6.24 -15.80 -3.14
N ALA A 97 -7.11 -16.80 -3.01
CA ALA A 97 -6.78 -18.07 -2.36
C ALA A 97 -5.57 -18.79 -2.99
N MET A 98 -5.32 -18.52 -4.28
CA MET A 98 -4.17 -19.04 -5.02
C MET A 98 -2.90 -18.17 -4.89
N THR A 99 -2.95 -17.08 -4.15
CA THR A 99 -1.85 -16.13 -3.97
C THR A 99 -1.32 -16.16 -2.55
N LYS A 100 -0.16 -15.54 -2.33
CA LYS A 100 0.40 -15.38 -0.99
C LYS A 100 -0.48 -14.54 -0.06
N VAL A 101 -1.36 -13.70 -0.61
CA VAL A 101 -2.26 -12.85 0.17
C VAL A 101 -3.13 -13.66 1.12
N ALA A 102 -3.67 -14.79 0.68
CA ALA A 102 -4.50 -15.64 1.53
C ALA A 102 -3.68 -16.46 2.54
N SER A 103 -2.53 -17.01 2.11
CA SER A 103 -1.67 -17.85 2.97
C SER A 103 -1.01 -17.03 4.09
N ASP A 104 -0.52 -15.85 3.76
CA ASP A 104 0.26 -15.02 4.68
C ASP A 104 -0.60 -13.95 5.37
N LYS A 105 -1.89 -13.88 5.02
CA LYS A 105 -2.85 -12.89 5.55
C LYS A 105 -2.41 -11.45 5.34
N THR A 106 -1.93 -11.15 4.15
CA THR A 106 -1.29 -9.88 3.79
C THR A 106 -2.29 -8.89 3.19
N PHE A 107 -3.31 -8.51 3.96
CA PHE A 107 -4.28 -7.48 3.61
C PHE A 107 -4.15 -6.28 4.54
N VAL A 108 -4.13 -5.07 3.97
CA VAL A 108 -4.07 -3.80 4.69
C VAL A 108 -5.14 -2.88 4.15
N ALA A 109 -5.98 -2.34 5.04
CA ALA A 109 -6.90 -1.25 4.74
C ALA A 109 -6.52 -0.01 5.55
N MET A 110 -6.63 1.17 4.94
CA MET A 110 -6.33 2.45 5.58
C MET A 110 -7.36 3.49 5.17
N ASP A 111 -7.56 4.52 6.00
CA ASP A 111 -8.44 5.64 5.68
C ASP A 111 -8.10 6.23 4.29
N GLY A 112 -9.12 6.33 3.43
CA GLY A 112 -8.91 6.71 2.03
C GLY A 112 -8.42 8.13 1.85
N LEU A 113 -8.89 9.07 2.67
CA LEU A 113 -8.45 10.46 2.60
C LEU A 113 -7.02 10.62 3.11
N TYR A 114 -6.65 9.89 4.16
CA TYR A 114 -5.29 9.86 4.67
C TYR A 114 -4.32 9.27 3.65
N LEU A 115 -4.71 8.16 3.02
CA LEU A 115 -3.85 7.42 2.09
C LEU A 115 -3.69 8.15 0.74
N LEU A 116 -4.78 8.68 0.17
CA LEU A 116 -4.83 9.17 -1.20
C LEU A 116 -5.02 10.70 -1.32
N GLY A 117 -5.12 11.41 -0.19
CA GLY A 117 -5.42 12.83 -0.20
C GLY A 117 -4.26 13.75 -0.63
N PHE A 118 -3.06 13.25 -0.74
CA PHE A 118 -1.84 13.97 -1.15
C PHE A 118 -1.69 15.37 -0.54
N GLY A 119 -1.93 15.46 0.76
CA GLY A 119 -1.78 16.66 1.55
C GLY A 119 -0.48 16.66 2.38
N PRO A 120 -0.39 17.50 3.41
CA PRO A 120 0.79 17.60 4.28
C PRO A 120 1.18 16.28 4.97
N ARG A 121 0.25 15.31 5.05
CA ARG A 121 0.45 14.00 5.68
C ARG A 121 0.85 12.88 4.72
N THR A 122 1.07 13.18 3.43
CA THR A 122 1.41 12.16 2.42
C THR A 122 2.64 11.34 2.78
N ALA A 123 3.71 11.99 3.25
CA ALA A 123 4.92 11.30 3.67
C ALA A 123 4.67 10.38 4.89
N ALA A 124 3.79 10.79 5.81
CA ALA A 124 3.39 9.95 6.94
C ALA A 124 2.56 8.75 6.49
N ALA A 125 1.62 8.95 5.56
CA ALA A 125 0.83 7.87 4.98
C ALA A 125 1.72 6.83 4.26
N ALA A 126 2.66 7.27 3.44
CA ALA A 126 3.60 6.38 2.76
C ALA A 126 4.48 5.59 3.75
N ARG A 127 4.95 6.25 4.82
CA ARG A 127 5.68 5.59 5.91
C ARG A 127 4.83 4.53 6.60
N ASP A 128 3.58 4.85 6.91
CA ASP A 128 2.68 3.92 7.61
C ASP A 128 2.34 2.71 6.73
N VAL A 129 2.19 2.90 5.41
CA VAL A 129 2.11 1.79 4.45
C VAL A 129 3.39 0.97 4.50
N ALA A 130 4.57 1.60 4.41
CA ALA A 130 5.85 0.89 4.45
C ALA A 130 6.02 0.03 5.71
N ILE A 131 5.66 0.55 6.88
CA ILE A 131 5.73 -0.19 8.15
C ILE A 131 4.77 -1.38 8.16
N ARG A 132 3.57 -1.23 7.59
CA ARG A 132 2.60 -2.33 7.51
C ARG A 132 3.03 -3.42 6.54
N LEU A 133 3.63 -3.05 5.40
CA LEU A 133 4.18 -4.00 4.44
C LEU A 133 5.48 -4.66 4.95
N TYR A 134 6.27 -3.92 5.71
CA TYR A 134 7.58 -4.33 6.21
C TYR A 134 7.72 -4.01 7.70
N PRO A 135 7.15 -4.84 8.59
CA PRO A 135 7.13 -4.57 10.04
C PRO A 135 8.51 -4.34 10.67
N GLN A 136 9.56 -4.92 10.08
CA GLN A 136 10.95 -4.70 10.52
C GLN A 136 11.41 -3.24 10.43
N LEU A 137 10.75 -2.42 9.62
CA LEU A 137 11.05 -0.99 9.50
C LEU A 137 10.51 -0.16 10.67
N ALA A 138 9.61 -0.70 11.49
CA ALA A 138 9.02 0.04 12.60
C ALA A 138 10.08 0.56 13.58
N THR A 139 11.07 -0.27 13.91
CA THR A 139 12.17 0.12 14.82
C THR A 139 13.05 1.23 14.23
N GLU A 140 13.31 1.19 12.93
CA GLU A 140 14.05 2.24 12.23
C GLU A 140 13.23 3.53 12.14
N ALA A 141 11.92 3.42 11.92
CA ALA A 141 11.01 4.56 11.90
C ALA A 141 11.00 5.30 13.25
N ASP A 142 11.02 4.57 14.37
CA ASP A 142 11.07 5.17 15.70
C ASP A 142 12.41 5.86 15.98
N ARG A 143 13.52 5.26 15.56
CA ARG A 143 14.84 5.89 15.62
C ARG A 143 14.89 7.19 14.81
N PHE A 144 14.33 7.15 13.60
CA PHE A 144 14.28 8.33 12.74
C PHE A 144 13.38 9.43 13.29
N LYS A 145 12.21 9.07 13.83
CA LYS A 145 11.31 10.01 14.51
C LYS A 145 12.01 10.69 15.69
N SER A 146 12.74 9.93 16.50
CA SER A 146 13.51 10.47 17.61
C SER A 146 14.62 11.40 17.14
N ALA A 147 15.33 11.06 16.06
CA ALA A 147 16.37 11.91 15.47
C ALA A 147 15.80 13.21 14.91
N VAL A 148 14.64 13.16 14.22
CA VAL A 148 13.97 14.34 13.68
C VAL A 148 13.46 15.25 14.80
N LEU A 149 12.93 14.69 15.88
CA LEU A 149 12.51 15.47 17.05
C LEU A 149 13.71 16.11 17.77
N ALA A 150 14.83 15.39 17.88
CA ALA A 150 16.08 15.90 18.46
C ALA A 150 16.71 17.01 17.60
N ALA A 151 16.55 16.95 16.27
CA ALA A 151 17.05 17.95 15.33
C ALA A 151 16.20 19.26 15.31
N ASN A 152 15.30 19.42 16.27
CA ASN A 152 14.50 20.65 16.43
C ASN A 152 13.70 21.05 15.19
N CYS A 153 13.05 20.09 14.54
CA CYS A 153 12.05 20.37 13.50
C CYS A 153 10.81 21.07 14.13
N ARG A 154 11.05 22.09 14.94
CA ARG A 154 10.00 23.01 15.38
C ARG A 154 9.92 24.13 14.36
N GLN A 155 8.96 24.05 13.50
CA GLN A 155 8.18 25.17 12.94
C GLN A 155 7.01 24.63 12.18
#